data_420f407de015905c17943314f4eaf580
#
_entry.id   420f407de015905c17943314f4eaf580
#
_cell.length_a   1.000
_cell.length_b   1.000
_cell.length_c   1.000
_cell.angle_alpha   90.00
_cell.angle_beta   90.00
_cell.angle_gamma   90.00
#
_symmetry.space_group_name_H-M   'P 1'
#
loop_
_entity.id
_entity.type
_entity.pdbx_description
1 polymer ?
#
loop_
_entity_poly.entity_id
_entity_poly.type
_entity_poly.pdbx_seq_one_letter_code
_entity_poly.pdbx_strand_id
1 'polypeptide(L)'
;MRGGAFALLLIAAAMFAAGPARAADPPVVASPRPDHVAISLYRDPNRDTDSRLPSPDEEEPLGGFALIRETRTVDLPPGPVTVRFEGVSSSILPESALLRGGGKPREKNYDRRLLSQRGLLDALTGQQVLLRTTDRATGKARFERVRIRSGPEELIVERKGGFEAVQCSGLSETLLYDAVPAGLNPVPTLSMTLGDQPGGRTKLELTYLANNFDWQSNYVGEIGADAESVDLFAWLTVASGDSTSFVGADMAVIAGRIAFFRQAPVADDEKDWEEEQRRQEEAEKDPWNPDNIEVWFSCWPRGSTGGGSYNPRLFGPQDLPAYRPEYSVGFFYGGGGGGCGEDDGCGEIVVTGSRIAPREDIGDYKLYRVPQPTTLGAQSRKQIAFLEKPGVAAQMLHVFAVRGDNFNDYTDPVLRIDNRKGGPLAEPMPGGQVALFQRRLGEPMLVAETNVKDKAVGELIDLQLPDQDDSDVDTDQDTLDSGDDWTRYRITVENFGESDEPVEISFENDLDYVVDKISRATRVRDGKRIWSVTVPADGKRTIDYRVREVARIGADNQDDWEEPEEP
;
A
#
# COMPACT_ATOMS: atom_id res chain seq x y z
N MET A 1 -4.93 107.28 21.49
CA MET A 1 -3.51 106.92 21.77
C MET A 1 -3.40 105.42 21.99
N ARG A 2 -2.60 104.75 21.15
CA ARG A 2 -1.97 103.44 21.27
C ARG A 2 -2.86 102.27 21.70
N GLY A 3 -3.32 101.44 20.93
CA GLY A 3 -3.13 100.43 19.95
C GLY A 3 -2.21 99.31 20.32
N GLY A 4 -2.71 98.22 20.74
CA GLY A 4 -1.91 96.99 20.96
C GLY A 4 -2.65 95.77 20.35
N ALA A 5 -2.14 95.36 19.18
CA ALA A 5 -2.66 94.14 18.51
C ALA A 5 -2.05 92.89 19.17
N PHE A 6 -2.88 92.04 19.65
CA PHE A 6 -2.49 90.68 20.03
C PHE A 6 -2.64 89.71 18.85
N ALA A 7 -1.53 89.25 18.34
CA ALA A 7 -1.49 88.20 17.34
C ALA A 7 -1.60 86.82 18.04
N LEU A 8 -2.73 86.13 17.82
CA LEU A 8 -2.86 84.73 18.22
C LEU A 8 -2.20 83.79 17.18
N LEU A 9 -1.12 83.13 17.54
CA LEU A 9 -0.50 82.08 16.75
C LEU A 9 -1.28 80.77 16.99
N LEU A 10 -2.06 80.33 16.01
CA LEU A 10 -2.65 79.00 15.98
C LEU A 10 -1.61 77.99 15.53
N ILE A 11 -1.05 77.19 16.46
CA ILE A 11 -0.24 75.99 16.16
C ILE A 11 -1.21 74.85 15.90
N ALA A 12 -1.41 74.53 14.60
CA ALA A 12 -2.12 73.30 14.19
C ALA A 12 -1.17 72.09 14.40
N ALA A 13 -1.39 71.35 15.48
CA ALA A 13 -0.73 70.06 15.67
C ALA A 13 -1.37 69.03 14.73
N ALA A 14 -0.70 68.72 13.62
CA ALA A 14 -1.06 67.59 12.77
C ALA A 14 -0.73 66.28 13.49
N MET A 15 -1.73 65.69 14.14
CA MET A 15 -1.63 64.29 14.57
C MET A 15 -1.65 63.40 13.34
N PHE A 16 -0.47 62.95 12.89
CA PHE A 16 -0.35 61.83 11.99
C PHE A 16 -0.86 60.57 12.75
N ALA A 17 -2.08 60.14 12.46
CA ALA A 17 -2.55 58.82 12.84
C ALA A 17 -1.67 57.80 12.08
N ALA A 18 -0.64 57.29 12.76
CA ALA A 18 0.07 56.11 12.29
C ALA A 18 -0.95 54.95 12.33
N GLY A 19 -1.50 54.63 11.16
CA GLY A 19 -2.26 53.39 11.00
C GLY A 19 -1.41 52.21 11.49
N PRO A 20 -2.05 51.11 11.96
CA PRO A 20 -1.31 49.93 12.41
C PRO A 20 -0.38 49.47 11.27
N ALA A 21 0.92 49.57 11.49
CA ALA A 21 1.91 49.06 10.56
C ALA A 21 1.61 47.55 10.35
N ARG A 22 1.18 47.22 9.14
CA ARG A 22 1.00 45.83 8.76
C ARG A 22 2.36 45.16 8.94
N ALA A 23 2.45 44.17 9.84
CA ALA A 23 3.68 43.41 10.03
C ALA A 23 4.11 42.85 8.66
N ALA A 24 5.31 43.15 8.25
CA ALA A 24 5.84 42.60 7.01
C ALA A 24 5.86 41.08 7.12
N ASP A 25 5.47 40.41 6.04
CA ASP A 25 5.52 38.95 5.99
C ASP A 25 6.94 38.47 6.31
N PRO A 26 7.11 37.37 7.08
CA PRO A 26 8.43 36.84 7.40
C PRO A 26 9.22 36.51 6.13
N PRO A 27 10.55 36.75 6.11
CA PRO A 27 11.38 36.38 4.97
C PRO A 27 11.28 34.87 4.71
N VAL A 28 11.33 34.48 3.44
CA VAL A 28 11.23 33.09 3.01
C VAL A 28 12.60 32.52 2.70
N VAL A 29 12.94 31.39 3.31
CA VAL A 29 14.15 30.61 3.04
C VAL A 29 13.77 29.26 2.44
N ALA A 30 14.26 28.97 1.23
CA ALA A 30 14.05 27.69 0.57
C ALA A 30 15.08 26.64 1.03
N SER A 31 14.61 25.42 1.28
CA SER A 31 15.39 24.23 1.50
C SER A 31 15.07 23.22 0.40
N PRO A 32 15.79 23.24 -0.75
CA PRO A 32 15.36 22.54 -1.96
C PRO A 32 15.50 21.03 -1.89
N ARG A 33 16.37 20.51 -1.01
CA ARG A 33 16.58 19.07 -0.80
C ARG A 33 17.09 18.77 0.59
N PRO A 34 16.85 17.57 1.12
CA PRO A 34 17.45 17.13 2.36
C PRO A 34 18.93 16.78 2.18
N ASP A 35 19.72 16.95 3.25
CA ASP A 35 21.09 16.46 3.35
C ASP A 35 21.13 14.95 3.60
N HIS A 36 20.10 14.45 4.32
CA HIS A 36 19.96 13.04 4.69
C HIS A 36 18.49 12.70 4.90
N VAL A 37 18.12 11.48 4.49
CA VAL A 37 16.75 10.94 4.63
C VAL A 37 16.80 9.57 5.30
N ALA A 38 15.94 9.36 6.29
CA ALA A 38 15.67 8.05 6.86
C ALA A 38 14.17 7.74 6.72
N ILE A 39 13.86 6.50 6.31
CA ILE A 39 12.48 6.05 6.05
C ILE A 39 12.23 4.77 6.84
N SER A 40 11.18 4.77 7.66
CA SER A 40 10.66 3.56 8.30
C SER A 40 9.30 3.23 7.71
N LEU A 41 9.20 2.08 7.05
CA LEU A 41 8.00 1.62 6.36
C LEU A 41 7.16 0.73 7.27
N TYR A 42 5.88 0.96 7.29
CA TYR A 42 4.89 0.21 8.04
C TYR A 42 3.91 -0.44 7.08
N ARG A 43 3.61 -1.72 7.33
CA ARG A 43 2.64 -2.48 6.55
C ARG A 43 1.23 -1.88 6.72
N ASP A 44 0.39 -2.04 5.71
CA ASP A 44 -1.04 -1.79 5.83
C ASP A 44 -1.63 -2.63 6.97
N PRO A 45 -2.21 -2.01 8.00
CA PRO A 45 -2.79 -2.74 9.12
C PRO A 45 -4.06 -3.53 8.76
N ASN A 46 -4.72 -3.18 7.64
CA ASN A 46 -5.96 -3.80 7.19
C ASN A 46 -5.72 -4.89 6.13
N ARG A 47 -4.51 -4.95 5.54
CA ARG A 47 -4.17 -5.99 4.60
C ARG A 47 -3.75 -7.26 5.34
N ASP A 48 -4.34 -8.38 4.98
CA ASP A 48 -3.90 -9.68 5.48
C ASP A 48 -2.43 -9.93 5.10
N THR A 49 -1.68 -10.52 6.01
CA THR A 49 -0.24 -10.72 5.86
C THR A 49 0.11 -11.64 4.70
N ASP A 50 -0.84 -12.47 4.28
CA ASP A 50 -0.78 -13.40 3.17
C ASP A 50 -1.29 -12.81 1.84
N SER A 51 -1.92 -11.63 1.88
CA SER A 51 -2.37 -10.94 0.68
C SER A 51 -1.20 -10.32 -0.08
N ARG A 52 -1.32 -10.32 -1.41
CA ARG A 52 -0.35 -9.70 -2.31
C ARG A 52 -0.40 -8.17 -2.21
N LEU A 53 0.74 -7.49 -2.36
CA LEU A 53 0.73 -6.03 -2.57
C LEU A 53 -0.04 -5.69 -3.85
N PRO A 54 -0.92 -4.64 -3.82
CA PRO A 54 -1.60 -4.16 -5.03
C PRO A 54 -0.62 -3.95 -6.17
N SER A 55 -0.99 -4.31 -7.39
CA SER A 55 -0.11 -4.11 -8.55
C SER A 55 0.11 -2.61 -8.80
N PRO A 56 1.28 -2.17 -9.32
CA PRO A 56 1.48 -0.78 -9.70
C PRO A 56 0.49 -0.28 -10.76
N ASP A 57 -0.10 -1.21 -11.52
CA ASP A 57 -1.09 -0.92 -12.57
C ASP A 57 -2.53 -0.86 -12.00
N GLU A 58 -2.72 -1.25 -10.75
CA GLU A 58 -3.99 -1.11 -10.05
C GLU A 58 -4.11 0.32 -9.53
N GLU A 59 -5.25 0.96 -9.74
CA GLU A 59 -5.52 2.33 -9.28
C GLU A 59 -5.64 2.41 -7.75
N GLU A 60 -5.59 1.29 -7.07
CA GLU A 60 -5.75 1.19 -5.62
C GLU A 60 -4.50 1.70 -4.90
N PRO A 61 -4.63 2.71 -4.01
CA PRO A 61 -3.50 3.24 -3.29
C PRO A 61 -2.98 2.23 -2.25
N LEU A 62 -1.66 2.21 -2.02
CA LEU A 62 -1.05 1.41 -0.96
C LEU A 62 -1.58 1.84 0.42
N GLY A 63 -2.07 0.89 1.21
CA GLY A 63 -2.73 1.16 2.48
C GLY A 63 -1.78 1.38 3.66
N GLY A 64 -0.50 1.04 3.53
CA GLY A 64 0.52 1.27 4.54
C GLY A 64 1.03 2.72 4.56
N PHE A 65 2.03 2.98 5.39
CA PHE A 65 2.57 4.32 5.59
C PHE A 65 4.07 4.32 5.88
N ALA A 66 4.68 5.48 5.76
CA ALA A 66 6.08 5.71 6.08
C ALA A 66 6.25 6.79 7.15
N LEU A 67 7.16 6.57 8.09
CA LEU A 67 7.72 7.63 8.92
C LEU A 67 9.00 8.11 8.26
N ILE A 68 8.98 9.34 7.77
CA ILE A 68 10.09 9.96 7.06
C ILE A 68 10.74 11.00 7.96
N ARG A 69 12.07 10.92 8.08
CA ARG A 69 12.88 11.87 8.82
C ARG A 69 13.94 12.44 7.89
N GLU A 70 13.91 13.75 7.72
CA GLU A 70 14.84 14.48 6.88
C GLU A 70 15.69 15.42 7.72
N THR A 71 16.98 15.43 7.43
CA THR A 71 17.90 16.43 7.97
C THR A 71 18.23 17.44 6.88
N ARG A 72 18.10 18.72 7.18
CA ARG A 72 18.32 19.82 6.25
C ARG A 72 19.14 20.93 6.92
N THR A 73 20.15 21.42 6.24
CA THR A 73 20.97 22.54 6.72
C THR A 73 20.62 23.80 5.95
N VAL A 74 20.20 24.84 6.66
CA VAL A 74 19.75 26.12 6.08
C VAL A 74 20.39 27.30 6.81
N ASP A 75 20.63 28.39 6.09
CA ASP A 75 21.06 29.65 6.67
C ASP A 75 19.82 30.50 6.96
N LEU A 76 19.50 30.67 8.24
CA LEU A 76 18.31 31.38 8.69
C LEU A 76 18.66 32.85 9.06
N PRO A 77 17.83 33.83 8.68
CA PRO A 77 17.98 35.18 9.20
C PRO A 77 17.52 35.25 10.67
N PRO A 78 18.02 36.22 11.46
CA PRO A 78 17.50 36.41 12.82
C PRO A 78 16.04 36.88 12.79
N GLY A 79 15.24 36.48 13.79
CA GLY A 79 13.84 36.82 13.91
C GLY A 79 12.89 35.80 13.25
N PRO A 80 11.63 36.19 12.97
CA PRO A 80 10.67 35.31 12.30
C PRO A 80 11.08 34.99 10.86
N VAL A 81 10.92 33.74 10.43
CA VAL A 81 11.25 33.29 9.07
C VAL A 81 10.30 32.17 8.63
N THR A 82 9.95 32.11 7.36
CA THR A 82 9.25 30.99 6.74
C THR A 82 10.25 30.11 6.01
N VAL A 83 10.38 28.85 6.44
CA VAL A 83 11.21 27.85 5.77
C VAL A 83 10.33 27.01 4.85
N ARG A 84 10.72 26.90 3.58
CA ARG A 84 10.06 26.05 2.58
C ARG A 84 10.87 24.77 2.40
N PHE A 85 10.33 23.65 2.85
CA PHE A 85 10.87 22.32 2.66
C PHE A 85 10.38 21.76 1.34
N GLU A 86 11.18 21.87 0.30
CA GLU A 86 10.85 21.39 -1.04
C GLU A 86 11.21 19.90 -1.18
N GLY A 87 10.42 19.16 -2.00
CA GLY A 87 10.63 17.74 -2.26
C GLY A 87 10.30 16.82 -1.07
N VAL A 88 9.39 17.25 -0.19
CA VAL A 88 8.79 16.34 0.80
C VAL A 88 7.89 15.33 0.09
N SER A 89 7.44 14.28 0.81
CA SER A 89 6.49 13.31 0.27
C SER A 89 5.23 14.01 -0.27
N SER A 90 4.75 13.59 -1.44
CA SER A 90 3.49 14.09 -2.00
C SER A 90 2.27 13.62 -1.21
N SER A 91 2.40 12.53 -0.47
CA SER A 91 1.37 11.93 0.39
C SER A 91 1.59 12.20 1.88
N ILE A 92 2.38 13.24 2.21
CA ILE A 92 2.61 13.69 3.59
C ILE A 92 1.29 13.96 4.32
N LEU A 93 1.25 13.59 5.60
CA LEU A 93 0.25 14.04 6.56
C LEU A 93 0.77 15.29 7.27
N PRO A 94 0.39 16.50 6.85
CA PRO A 94 0.99 17.75 7.37
C PRO A 94 0.81 17.91 8.88
N GLU A 95 -0.28 17.36 9.44
CA GLU A 95 -0.58 17.39 10.88
C GLU A 95 0.49 16.67 11.70
N SER A 96 1.04 15.60 11.14
CA SER A 96 2.08 14.78 11.77
C SER A 96 3.47 15.42 11.75
N ALA A 97 3.65 16.48 10.93
CA ALA A 97 4.96 17.08 10.72
C ALA A 97 5.49 17.77 11.99
N LEU A 98 6.63 17.28 12.45
CA LEU A 98 7.36 17.76 13.59
C LEU A 98 8.73 18.31 13.14
N LEU A 99 9.03 19.54 13.55
CA LEU A 99 10.32 20.18 13.28
C LEU A 99 11.13 20.31 14.56
N ARG A 100 12.39 19.88 14.51
CA ARG A 100 13.39 20.09 15.54
C ARG A 100 14.53 20.95 14.99
N GLY A 101 15.14 21.73 15.85
CA GLY A 101 16.11 22.75 15.46
C GLY A 101 15.42 24.05 14.99
N GLY A 102 16.11 25.16 15.03
CA GLY A 102 15.53 26.48 14.74
C GLY A 102 14.53 26.97 15.79
N GLY A 103 13.72 27.95 15.43
CA GLY A 103 12.69 28.53 16.30
C GLY A 103 11.45 27.62 16.42
N LYS A 104 10.51 28.03 17.29
CA LYS A 104 9.23 27.31 17.42
C LYS A 104 8.36 27.52 16.19
N PRO A 105 7.82 26.45 15.56
CA PRO A 105 6.85 26.58 14.48
C PRO A 105 5.58 27.29 15.01
N ARG A 106 5.11 28.29 14.25
CA ARG A 106 3.87 29.03 14.51
C ARG A 106 2.78 28.69 13.52
N GLU A 107 3.17 28.35 12.30
CA GLU A 107 2.26 28.06 11.19
C GLU A 107 2.89 26.97 10.30
N LYS A 108 2.04 26.12 9.73
CA LYS A 108 2.40 25.10 8.74
C LYS A 108 1.45 25.19 7.56
N ASN A 109 1.98 25.24 6.34
CA ASN A 109 1.22 25.22 5.10
C ASN A 109 1.78 24.12 4.19
N TYR A 110 0.90 23.30 3.64
CA TYR A 110 1.28 22.29 2.66
C TYR A 110 0.75 22.67 1.29
N ASP A 111 1.66 22.97 0.38
CA ASP A 111 1.36 23.37 -0.98
C ASP A 111 1.33 22.15 -1.91
N ARG A 112 0.13 21.62 -2.15
CA ARG A 112 -0.12 20.49 -3.08
C ARG A 112 -0.22 20.91 -4.54
N ARG A 113 -0.29 22.23 -4.84
CA ARG A 113 -0.44 22.75 -6.20
C ARG A 113 0.89 22.63 -6.94
N LEU A 114 1.03 21.49 -7.64
CA LEU A 114 2.23 21.22 -8.42
C LEU A 114 2.20 21.98 -9.75
N LEU A 115 3.39 22.37 -10.21
CA LEU A 115 3.61 22.92 -11.54
C LEU A 115 3.37 21.82 -12.57
N SER A 116 2.17 21.78 -13.10
CA SER A 116 1.73 20.86 -14.15
C SER A 116 1.02 21.67 -15.22
N GLN A 117 0.77 21.08 -16.37
CA GLN A 117 0.01 21.73 -17.43
C GLN A 117 -1.41 22.08 -16.97
N ARG A 118 -2.06 21.17 -16.24
CA ARG A 118 -3.35 21.39 -15.60
C ARG A 118 -3.26 22.54 -14.59
N GLY A 119 -2.28 22.49 -13.69
CA GLY A 119 -2.07 23.55 -12.69
C GLY A 119 -1.82 24.92 -13.29
N LEU A 120 -1.08 25.01 -14.41
CA LEU A 120 -0.87 26.26 -15.15
C LEU A 120 -2.17 26.79 -15.74
N LEU A 121 -2.98 25.94 -16.38
CA LEU A 121 -4.27 26.32 -16.95
C LEU A 121 -5.23 26.84 -15.88
N ASP A 122 -5.36 26.11 -14.76
CA ASP A 122 -6.19 26.52 -13.62
C ASP A 122 -5.77 27.88 -13.05
N ALA A 123 -4.47 28.03 -12.80
CA ALA A 123 -3.93 29.25 -12.20
C ALA A 123 -4.00 30.47 -13.13
N LEU A 124 -4.00 30.24 -14.44
CA LEU A 124 -4.02 31.29 -15.46
C LEU A 124 -5.39 31.51 -16.10
N THR A 125 -6.43 30.82 -15.64
CA THR A 125 -7.81 31.09 -16.05
C THR A 125 -8.16 32.56 -15.80
N GLY A 126 -8.67 33.25 -16.83
CA GLY A 126 -8.94 34.70 -16.82
C GLY A 126 -7.73 35.55 -17.15
N GLN A 127 -6.52 35.00 -17.26
CA GLN A 127 -5.30 35.74 -17.62
C GLN A 127 -5.01 35.69 -19.12
N GLN A 128 -4.12 36.58 -19.57
CA GLN A 128 -3.63 36.59 -20.96
C GLN A 128 -2.38 35.72 -21.08
N VAL A 129 -2.39 34.86 -22.10
CA VAL A 129 -1.27 33.98 -22.47
C VAL A 129 -1.00 34.11 -23.96
N LEU A 130 0.14 33.59 -24.40
CA LEU A 130 0.49 33.60 -25.83
C LEU A 130 0.13 32.25 -26.45
N LEU A 131 -0.77 32.24 -27.41
CA LEU A 131 -1.12 31.07 -28.20
C LEU A 131 -0.24 31.02 -29.44
N ARG A 132 0.48 29.91 -29.61
CA ARG A 132 1.23 29.58 -30.82
C ARG A 132 0.39 28.66 -31.69
N THR A 133 0.08 29.09 -32.90
CA THR A 133 -0.59 28.27 -33.92
C THR A 133 0.38 28.04 -35.06
N THR A 134 0.47 26.82 -35.57
CA THR A 134 1.33 26.53 -36.72
C THR A 134 0.48 26.37 -37.97
N ASP A 135 0.81 27.14 -39.01
CA ASP A 135 0.17 27.06 -40.31
C ASP A 135 0.51 25.73 -41.00
N ARG A 136 -0.50 24.96 -41.35
CA ARG A 136 -0.36 23.60 -41.87
C ARG A 136 0.30 23.55 -43.26
N ALA A 137 0.08 24.55 -44.07
CA ALA A 137 0.60 24.58 -45.44
C ALA A 137 2.06 25.06 -45.50
N THR A 138 2.45 25.94 -44.60
CA THR A 138 3.77 26.60 -44.64
C THR A 138 4.70 26.19 -43.49
N GLY A 139 4.18 25.55 -42.46
CA GLY A 139 4.93 25.21 -41.22
C GLY A 139 5.28 26.44 -40.36
N LYS A 140 4.81 27.65 -40.76
CA LYS A 140 5.13 28.89 -40.04
C LYS A 140 4.32 29.03 -38.76
N ALA A 141 4.99 29.36 -37.65
CA ALA A 141 4.36 29.64 -36.39
C ALA A 141 3.79 31.09 -36.39
N ARG A 142 2.56 31.21 -35.91
CA ARG A 142 1.89 32.50 -35.63
C ARG A 142 1.64 32.59 -34.13
N PHE A 143 1.84 33.74 -33.55
CA PHE A 143 1.66 34.01 -32.13
C PHE A 143 0.57 35.06 -31.92
N GLU A 144 -0.35 34.77 -30.98
CA GLU A 144 -1.44 35.67 -30.66
C GLU A 144 -1.65 35.70 -29.13
N ARG A 145 -1.89 36.88 -28.54
CA ARG A 145 -2.28 36.96 -27.13
C ARG A 145 -3.77 36.68 -27.02
N VAL A 146 -4.08 35.67 -26.21
CA VAL A 146 -5.44 35.21 -25.94
C VAL A 146 -5.69 35.19 -24.43
N ARG A 147 -6.94 35.26 -24.01
CA ARG A 147 -7.32 35.13 -22.61
C ARG A 147 -7.94 33.73 -22.38
N ILE A 148 -7.44 32.97 -21.40
CA ILE A 148 -8.03 31.71 -21.01
C ILE A 148 -9.37 31.95 -20.31
N ARG A 149 -10.44 31.28 -20.73
CA ARG A 149 -11.79 31.44 -20.21
C ARG A 149 -12.34 30.19 -19.50
N SER A 150 -11.80 29.01 -19.75
CA SER A 150 -12.17 27.78 -19.07
C SER A 150 -10.94 26.97 -18.64
N GLY A 151 -11.17 26.05 -17.75
CA GLY A 151 -10.14 25.20 -17.13
C GLY A 151 -9.66 24.05 -18.01
N PRO A 152 -8.97 23.09 -17.41
CA PRO A 152 -8.15 22.12 -18.13
C PRO A 152 -8.93 21.04 -18.90
N GLU A 153 -10.21 20.88 -18.66
CA GLU A 153 -11.04 19.89 -19.36
C GLU A 153 -11.46 20.37 -20.74
N GLU A 154 -11.76 21.67 -20.88
CA GLU A 154 -12.04 22.31 -22.15
C GLU A 154 -11.31 23.66 -22.23
N LEU A 155 -10.35 23.77 -23.13
CA LEU A 155 -9.62 25.02 -23.32
C LEU A 155 -10.41 25.98 -24.22
N ILE A 156 -11.11 26.93 -23.60
CA ILE A 156 -11.75 28.03 -24.31
C ILE A 156 -10.90 29.28 -24.15
N VAL A 157 -10.55 29.89 -25.26
CA VAL A 157 -9.81 31.16 -25.31
C VAL A 157 -10.66 32.26 -25.90
N GLU A 158 -10.51 33.45 -25.34
CA GLU A 158 -11.07 34.69 -25.90
C GLU A 158 -10.04 35.34 -26.78
N ARG A 159 -10.41 35.56 -28.05
CA ARG A 159 -9.65 36.28 -29.07
C ARG A 159 -10.31 37.60 -29.42
N LYS A 160 -9.60 38.39 -30.26
CA LYS A 160 -10.15 39.57 -30.86
C LYS A 160 -11.27 39.18 -31.84
N GLY A 161 -12.52 39.23 -31.39
CA GLY A 161 -13.68 38.83 -32.20
C GLY A 161 -14.54 37.69 -31.65
N GLY A 162 -14.22 37.12 -30.50
CA GLY A 162 -15.07 36.10 -29.86
C GLY A 162 -14.32 35.05 -29.07
N PHE A 163 -15.04 33.99 -28.76
CA PHE A 163 -14.53 32.82 -28.03
C PHE A 163 -14.24 31.69 -29.01
N GLU A 164 -13.18 30.96 -28.77
CA GLU A 164 -12.80 29.82 -29.57
C GLU A 164 -12.44 28.66 -28.62
N ALA A 165 -13.06 27.51 -28.85
CA ALA A 165 -12.58 26.26 -28.27
C ALA A 165 -11.32 25.89 -29.05
N VAL A 166 -10.20 25.75 -28.34
CA VAL A 166 -8.94 25.36 -28.94
C VAL A 166 -9.04 23.84 -29.18
N GLN A 167 -9.48 23.50 -30.39
CA GLN A 167 -9.60 22.14 -30.87
C GLN A 167 -8.38 21.78 -31.68
N CYS A 168 -8.15 20.50 -31.76
CA CYS A 168 -7.07 19.90 -32.49
C CYS A 168 -7.21 20.12 -34.00
N SER A 169 -6.42 21.01 -34.52
CA SER A 169 -6.28 21.25 -35.98
C SER A 169 -5.40 20.16 -36.65
N GLY A 170 -4.92 19.15 -35.88
CA GLY A 170 -3.90 18.21 -36.35
C GLY A 170 -2.49 18.80 -36.38
N LEU A 171 -2.32 20.04 -35.95
CA LEU A 171 -1.05 20.72 -35.75
C LEU A 171 -0.96 21.14 -34.28
N SER A 172 0.25 21.06 -33.70
CA SER A 172 0.48 21.41 -32.32
C SER A 172 0.19 22.87 -32.05
N GLU A 173 -0.95 23.16 -31.43
CA GLU A 173 -1.20 24.43 -30.76
C GLU A 173 -0.56 24.39 -29.38
N THR A 174 0.17 25.44 -29.01
CA THR A 174 0.92 25.46 -27.75
C THR A 174 0.66 26.79 -27.04
N LEU A 175 0.35 26.69 -25.76
CA LEU A 175 0.32 27.86 -24.88
C LEU A 175 1.72 28.15 -24.36
N LEU A 176 2.11 29.41 -24.41
CA LEU A 176 3.33 29.93 -23.86
C LEU A 176 2.99 30.87 -22.70
N TYR A 177 3.64 30.66 -21.60
CA TYR A 177 3.40 31.39 -20.36
C TYR A 177 4.58 32.34 -20.08
N ASP A 178 4.30 33.58 -19.76
CA ASP A 178 5.34 34.60 -19.49
C ASP A 178 6.08 34.30 -18.18
N ALA A 179 5.41 33.68 -17.21
CA ALA A 179 5.98 33.27 -15.91
C ALA A 179 5.15 32.15 -15.26
N VAL A 180 5.75 31.47 -14.31
CA VAL A 180 5.03 30.52 -13.44
C VAL A 180 4.22 31.31 -12.42
N PRO A 181 2.89 31.12 -12.34
CA PRO A 181 2.05 31.79 -11.35
C PRO A 181 2.50 31.49 -9.92
N ALA A 182 2.33 32.50 -9.04
CA ALA A 182 2.59 32.31 -7.63
C ALA A 182 1.70 31.19 -7.04
N GLY A 183 2.27 30.34 -6.21
CA GLY A 183 1.58 29.22 -5.58
C GLY A 183 1.63 27.90 -6.37
N LEU A 184 2.26 27.85 -7.55
CA LEU A 184 2.63 26.60 -8.21
C LEU A 184 4.07 26.23 -7.88
N ASN A 185 4.27 25.04 -7.33
CA ASN A 185 5.60 24.56 -6.94
C ASN A 185 6.04 23.41 -7.86
N PRO A 186 7.32 23.34 -8.25
CA PRO A 186 7.81 22.24 -9.09
C PRO A 186 7.78 20.88 -8.39
N VAL A 187 7.79 20.90 -7.06
CA VAL A 187 7.78 19.70 -6.20
C VAL A 187 6.88 19.95 -4.99
N PRO A 188 6.37 18.88 -4.35
CA PRO A 188 5.61 19.00 -3.11
C PRO A 188 6.40 19.80 -2.07
N THR A 189 5.77 20.78 -1.45
CA THR A 189 6.44 21.74 -0.56
C THR A 189 5.66 21.91 0.74
N LEU A 190 6.35 21.72 1.87
CA LEU A 190 5.85 22.04 3.20
C LEU A 190 6.50 23.34 3.66
N SER A 191 5.70 24.37 3.97
CA SER A 191 6.19 25.64 4.49
C SER A 191 5.91 25.74 5.98
N MET A 192 6.90 26.15 6.77
CA MET A 192 6.74 26.39 8.21
C MET A 192 7.25 27.78 8.57
N THR A 193 6.39 28.57 9.20
CA THR A 193 6.78 29.86 9.79
C THR A 193 7.32 29.62 11.20
N LEU A 194 8.59 29.93 11.39
CA LEU A 194 9.30 29.82 12.67
C LEU A 194 9.23 31.17 13.39
N GLY A 195 9.09 31.11 14.72
CA GLY A 195 9.19 32.29 15.57
C GLY A 195 10.62 32.80 15.69
N ASP A 196 10.82 33.71 16.63
CA ASP A 196 12.10 34.35 16.87
C ASP A 196 13.23 33.35 17.07
N GLN A 197 14.29 33.53 16.29
CA GLN A 197 15.47 32.72 16.31
C GLN A 197 16.73 33.57 16.14
N PRO A 198 17.89 33.06 16.58
CA PRO A 198 19.13 33.84 16.57
C PRO A 198 19.67 34.10 15.17
N GLY A 199 19.28 33.31 14.16
CA GLY A 199 19.84 33.33 12.83
C GLY A 199 21.12 32.51 12.71
N GLY A 200 21.64 32.38 11.47
CA GLY A 200 22.84 31.64 11.13
C GLY A 200 22.56 30.24 10.58
N ARG A 201 23.67 29.50 10.34
CA ARG A 201 23.60 28.15 9.76
C ARG A 201 23.01 27.17 10.77
N THR A 202 21.82 26.64 10.45
CA THR A 202 21.01 25.84 11.35
C THR A 202 20.71 24.48 10.73
N LYS A 203 20.92 23.42 11.52
CA LYS A 203 20.51 22.07 11.16
C LYS A 203 19.08 21.85 11.64
N LEU A 204 18.17 21.58 10.71
CA LEU A 204 16.78 21.26 10.94
C LEU A 204 16.54 19.77 10.76
N GLU A 205 15.75 19.16 11.64
CA GLU A 205 15.25 17.80 11.50
C GLU A 205 13.73 17.87 11.34
N LEU A 206 13.24 17.50 10.16
CA LEU A 206 11.83 17.40 9.82
C LEU A 206 11.43 15.93 9.86
N THR A 207 10.45 15.59 10.71
CA THR A 207 9.89 14.23 10.80
C THR A 207 8.41 14.28 10.52
N TYR A 208 7.90 13.39 9.67
CA TYR A 208 6.49 13.34 9.30
C TYR A 208 6.05 11.95 8.87
N LEU A 209 4.74 11.70 8.91
CA LEU A 209 4.10 10.53 8.33
C LEU A 209 3.67 10.82 6.90
N ALA A 210 3.75 9.81 6.06
CA ALA A 210 3.27 9.83 4.68
C ALA A 210 2.52 8.53 4.38
N ASN A 211 1.38 8.64 3.69
CA ASN A 211 0.59 7.50 3.22
C ASN A 211 1.13 6.97 1.89
N ASN A 212 0.46 5.95 1.35
CA ASN A 212 0.75 5.38 0.04
C ASN A 212 2.14 4.74 -0.05
N PHE A 213 2.54 4.07 1.03
CA PHE A 213 3.70 3.18 1.13
C PHE A 213 3.24 1.84 1.67
N ASP A 214 3.90 0.77 1.30
CA ASP A 214 3.68 -0.53 1.92
C ASP A 214 4.90 -1.43 1.74
N TRP A 215 4.89 -2.59 2.40
CA TRP A 215 5.92 -3.60 2.23
C TRP A 215 5.37 -4.99 2.52
N GLN A 216 5.99 -6.01 1.92
CA GLN A 216 5.72 -7.41 2.24
C GLN A 216 7.00 -8.23 2.19
N SER A 217 6.97 -9.38 2.83
CA SER A 217 7.99 -10.42 2.65
C SER A 217 7.56 -11.40 1.57
N ASN A 218 8.54 -11.87 0.81
CA ASN A 218 8.37 -12.91 -0.19
C ASN A 218 9.44 -13.96 0.05
N TYR A 219 9.05 -15.21 0.17
CA TYR A 219 9.93 -16.33 0.46
C TYR A 219 10.07 -17.24 -0.75
N VAL A 220 11.26 -17.78 -0.91
CA VAL A 220 11.55 -18.83 -1.88
C VAL A 220 12.19 -19.96 -1.11
N GLY A 221 11.58 -21.15 -1.17
CA GLY A 221 12.10 -22.37 -0.56
C GLY A 221 12.48 -23.39 -1.63
N GLU A 222 13.68 -23.94 -1.58
CA GLU A 222 14.06 -25.10 -2.39
C GLU A 222 14.06 -26.33 -1.50
N ILE A 223 13.10 -27.25 -1.72
CA ILE A 223 12.94 -28.48 -0.94
C ILE A 223 14.03 -29.46 -1.34
N GLY A 224 14.74 -30.00 -0.35
CA GLY A 224 15.74 -31.04 -0.55
C GLY A 224 15.16 -32.29 -1.21
N ALA A 225 16.01 -33.11 -1.83
CA ALA A 225 15.58 -34.31 -2.53
C ALA A 225 14.94 -35.37 -1.61
N ASP A 226 15.29 -35.34 -0.32
CA ASP A 226 14.76 -36.20 0.74
C ASP A 226 13.50 -35.61 1.42
N ALA A 227 13.08 -34.39 1.07
CA ALA A 227 12.04 -33.64 1.73
C ALA A 227 12.23 -33.41 3.25
N GLU A 228 13.44 -33.62 3.76
CA GLU A 228 13.80 -33.42 5.17
C GLU A 228 14.45 -32.06 5.44
N SER A 229 14.72 -31.28 4.38
CA SER A 229 15.33 -29.97 4.46
C SER A 229 14.76 -29.01 3.42
N VAL A 230 14.90 -27.71 3.69
CA VAL A 230 14.57 -26.64 2.76
C VAL A 230 15.65 -25.56 2.82
N ASP A 231 16.14 -25.15 1.67
CA ASP A 231 16.95 -23.93 1.52
C ASP A 231 16.00 -22.75 1.42
N LEU A 232 16.02 -21.86 2.41
CA LEU A 232 15.08 -20.76 2.51
C LEU A 232 15.76 -19.43 2.20
N PHE A 233 15.19 -18.71 1.27
CA PHE A 233 15.61 -17.36 0.88
C PHE A 233 14.43 -16.40 0.95
N ALA A 234 14.65 -15.13 1.36
CA ALA A 234 13.56 -14.18 1.44
C ALA A 234 13.93 -12.75 1.05
N TRP A 235 12.96 -12.07 0.46
CA TRP A 235 12.99 -10.69 0.03
C TRP A 235 12.00 -9.83 0.82
N LEU A 236 12.43 -8.62 1.19
CA LEU A 236 11.54 -7.52 1.54
C LEU A 236 11.19 -6.77 0.25
N THR A 237 9.95 -6.81 -0.16
CA THR A 237 9.41 -6.00 -1.24
C THR A 237 8.87 -4.71 -0.63
N VAL A 238 9.50 -3.59 -0.89
CA VAL A 238 9.06 -2.26 -0.46
C VAL A 238 8.43 -1.54 -1.64
N ALA A 239 7.31 -0.88 -1.42
CA ALA A 239 6.53 -0.20 -2.43
C ALA A 239 6.26 1.25 -2.04
N SER A 240 6.34 2.13 -3.02
CA SER A 240 6.00 3.55 -2.92
C SER A 240 5.05 3.93 -4.06
N GLY A 241 3.85 4.40 -3.72
CA GLY A 241 2.94 5.07 -4.65
C GLY A 241 3.12 6.60 -4.63
N ASP A 242 4.09 7.11 -3.86
CA ASP A 242 4.40 8.53 -3.78
C ASP A 242 5.04 9.06 -5.07
N SER A 243 4.78 10.30 -5.44
CA SER A 243 5.40 10.94 -6.60
C SER A 243 6.80 11.50 -6.32
N THR A 244 7.27 11.42 -5.07
CA THR A 244 8.61 11.87 -4.65
C THR A 244 9.56 10.68 -4.54
N SER A 245 10.75 10.82 -5.12
CA SER A 245 11.84 9.85 -4.96
C SER A 245 12.74 10.21 -3.79
N PHE A 246 13.10 9.22 -2.97
CA PHE A 246 13.99 9.37 -1.82
C PHE A 246 15.34 8.76 -2.13
N VAL A 247 16.29 9.62 -2.53
CA VAL A 247 17.61 9.19 -3.00
C VAL A 247 18.54 8.90 -1.84
N GLY A 248 19.17 7.72 -1.83
CA GLY A 248 20.17 7.36 -0.83
C GLY A 248 19.63 7.35 0.60
N ALA A 249 18.38 6.96 0.81
CA ALA A 249 17.74 6.94 2.11
C ALA A 249 18.22 5.76 2.97
N ASP A 250 18.39 5.99 4.27
CA ASP A 250 18.49 4.94 5.28
C ASP A 250 17.10 4.34 5.48
N MET A 251 16.91 3.13 5.02
CA MET A 251 15.61 2.47 4.99
C MET A 251 15.49 1.37 6.04
N ALA A 252 14.33 1.29 6.65
CA ALA A 252 13.94 0.17 7.50
C ALA A 252 12.49 -0.21 7.26
N VAL A 253 12.14 -1.48 7.46
CA VAL A 253 10.76 -1.96 7.52
C VAL A 253 10.44 -2.44 8.92
N ILE A 254 9.22 -2.23 9.38
CA ILE A 254 8.77 -2.57 10.71
C ILE A 254 7.67 -3.62 10.60
N ALA A 255 7.94 -4.82 11.10
CA ALA A 255 6.98 -5.90 11.24
C ALA A 255 6.30 -5.81 12.61
N GLY A 256 5.01 -6.12 12.65
CA GLY A 256 4.13 -6.01 13.81
C GLY A 256 2.93 -5.12 13.52
N ARG A 257 1.84 -5.30 14.26
CA ARG A 257 0.63 -4.49 14.10
C ARG A 257 0.73 -3.23 14.95
N ILE A 258 0.77 -2.08 14.29
CA ILE A 258 0.62 -0.79 14.96
C ILE A 258 -0.86 -0.40 14.91
N ALA A 259 -1.45 -0.07 16.06
CA ALA A 259 -2.77 0.53 16.10
C ALA A 259 -2.69 1.94 15.50
N PHE A 260 -3.00 2.04 14.23
CA PHE A 260 -3.14 3.32 13.55
C PHE A 260 -4.62 3.69 13.55
N PHE A 261 -4.97 4.81 14.18
CA PHE A 261 -6.33 5.34 14.06
C PHE A 261 -6.52 5.94 12.66
N ARG A 262 -6.74 5.09 11.68
CA ARG A 262 -7.49 5.50 10.51
C ARG A 262 -8.93 5.62 10.99
N GLN A 263 -9.60 6.74 10.73
CA GLN A 263 -11.05 6.72 10.76
C GLN A 263 -11.44 5.56 9.82
N ALA A 264 -11.92 4.46 10.41
CA ALA A 264 -12.54 3.43 9.61
C ALA A 264 -13.55 4.15 8.71
N PRO A 265 -13.66 3.83 7.41
CA PRO A 265 -14.83 4.21 6.66
C PRO A 265 -16.00 3.89 7.58
N VAL A 266 -16.87 4.87 7.81
CA VAL A 266 -18.12 4.63 8.55
C VAL A 266 -18.65 3.37 7.90
N ALA A 267 -18.83 2.30 8.69
CA ALA A 267 -19.40 1.07 8.18
C ALA A 267 -20.74 1.49 7.60
N ASP A 268 -20.79 1.57 6.27
CA ASP A 268 -22.03 1.79 5.58
C ASP A 268 -22.91 0.61 5.95
N ASP A 269 -24.06 0.89 6.54
CA ASP A 269 -25.08 -0.12 6.81
C ASP A 269 -25.32 -0.87 5.50
N GLU A 270 -25.53 -2.20 5.56
CA GLU A 270 -25.80 -3.06 4.40
C GLU A 270 -26.83 -2.46 3.42
N LYS A 271 -27.74 -1.63 3.94
CA LYS A 271 -28.75 -0.88 3.17
C LYS A 271 -28.14 0.21 2.27
N ASP A 272 -27.10 0.89 2.70
CA ASP A 272 -26.43 1.91 1.90
C ASP A 272 -25.65 1.27 0.74
N TRP A 273 -25.10 0.06 0.94
CA TRP A 273 -24.41 -0.67 -0.10
C TRP A 273 -25.36 -1.15 -1.23
N GLU A 274 -26.54 -1.69 -0.89
CA GLU A 274 -27.56 -2.08 -1.88
C GLU A 274 -28.10 -0.86 -2.66
N GLU A 275 -28.20 0.28 -1.99
CA GLU A 275 -28.65 1.54 -2.61
C GLU A 275 -27.57 2.14 -3.52
N GLU A 276 -26.30 2.03 -3.14
CA GLU A 276 -25.14 2.43 -3.94
C GLU A 276 -25.00 1.53 -5.18
N GLN A 277 -25.08 0.21 -5.04
CA GLN A 277 -25.08 -0.72 -6.18
C GLN A 277 -26.23 -0.43 -7.15
N ARG A 278 -27.43 -0.19 -6.64
CA ARG A 278 -28.57 0.16 -7.51
C ARG A 278 -28.35 1.47 -8.23
N ARG A 279 -27.79 2.50 -7.57
CA ARG A 279 -27.41 3.78 -8.21
C ARG A 279 -26.33 3.60 -9.27
N GLN A 280 -25.32 2.76 -9.01
CA GLN A 280 -24.29 2.44 -9.99
C GLN A 280 -24.88 1.70 -11.20
N GLU A 281 -25.74 0.71 -10.98
CA GLU A 281 -26.43 0.00 -12.06
C GLU A 281 -27.39 0.90 -12.87
N GLU A 282 -28.05 1.87 -12.24
CA GLU A 282 -28.89 2.85 -12.92
C GLU A 282 -28.03 3.87 -13.70
N ALA A 283 -26.91 4.30 -13.12
CA ALA A 283 -25.94 5.18 -13.77
C ALA A 283 -25.27 4.50 -14.97
N GLU A 284 -24.92 3.21 -14.86
CA GLU A 284 -24.40 2.43 -16.00
C GLU A 284 -25.41 2.28 -17.16
N LYS A 285 -26.71 2.32 -16.86
CA LYS A 285 -27.78 2.22 -17.87
C LYS A 285 -28.14 3.56 -18.50
N ASP A 286 -27.72 4.69 -17.90
CA ASP A 286 -27.98 6.00 -18.46
C ASP A 286 -26.93 6.36 -19.53
N PRO A 287 -27.31 6.41 -20.83
CA PRO A 287 -26.40 6.76 -21.91
C PRO A 287 -25.91 8.22 -21.86
N TRP A 288 -26.50 9.05 -21.00
CA TRP A 288 -26.14 10.46 -20.82
C TRP A 288 -25.43 10.75 -19.49
N ASN A 289 -25.12 9.70 -18.72
CA ASN A 289 -24.31 9.85 -17.53
C ASN A 289 -22.92 10.41 -17.90
N PRO A 290 -22.49 11.53 -17.29
CA PRO A 290 -21.18 12.11 -17.57
C PRO A 290 -20.02 11.13 -17.40
N ASP A 291 -20.14 10.17 -16.48
CA ASP A 291 -19.13 9.13 -16.24
C ASP A 291 -19.08 8.07 -17.35
N ASN A 292 -20.18 7.97 -18.16
CA ASN A 292 -20.26 7.10 -19.32
C ASN A 292 -19.91 7.80 -20.64
N ILE A 293 -19.74 9.12 -20.62
CA ILE A 293 -19.37 9.91 -21.80
C ILE A 293 -17.87 10.15 -21.78
N GLU A 294 -17.15 9.26 -22.41
CA GLU A 294 -15.73 9.46 -22.65
C GLU A 294 -15.54 10.35 -23.86
N VAL A 295 -15.21 11.61 -23.61
CA VAL A 295 -14.84 12.54 -24.68
C VAL A 295 -13.35 12.39 -24.96
N TRP A 296 -13.04 11.82 -26.11
CA TRP A 296 -11.67 11.75 -26.61
C TRP A 296 -11.21 13.11 -27.12
N PHE A 297 -10.42 13.80 -26.31
CA PHE A 297 -9.62 14.94 -26.80
C PHE A 297 -8.28 14.42 -27.33
N SER A 298 -8.29 13.88 -28.55
CA SER A 298 -7.13 13.23 -29.17
C SER A 298 -5.94 14.14 -29.42
N CYS A 299 -6.05 15.40 -29.14
CA CYS A 299 -5.09 16.39 -29.57
C CYS A 299 -4.54 17.29 -28.49
N TRP A 300 -5.06 17.26 -27.30
CA TRP A 300 -4.43 17.91 -26.18
C TRP A 300 -3.46 16.93 -25.50
N PRO A 301 -2.35 17.40 -24.91
CA PRO A 301 -1.32 16.50 -24.45
C PRO A 301 -1.90 15.42 -23.52
N ARG A 302 -1.63 14.17 -23.83
CA ARG A 302 -2.02 13.02 -23.00
C ARG A 302 -1.59 13.25 -21.56
N GLY A 303 -2.50 13.12 -20.61
CA GLY A 303 -2.25 13.37 -19.20
C GLY A 303 -2.65 14.76 -18.69
N SER A 304 -3.11 15.66 -19.55
CA SER A 304 -3.72 16.93 -19.10
C SER A 304 -5.22 16.82 -18.86
N THR A 305 -5.86 15.86 -19.50
CA THR A 305 -7.22 15.40 -19.23
C THR A 305 -7.12 13.96 -18.76
N GLY A 306 -7.82 13.58 -17.70
CA GLY A 306 -7.87 12.19 -17.23
C GLY A 306 -8.12 11.27 -18.42
N GLY A 307 -7.33 10.22 -18.56
CA GLY A 307 -7.42 9.31 -19.69
C GLY A 307 -8.84 8.77 -19.79
N GLY A 308 -9.60 9.25 -20.75
CA GLY A 308 -10.90 8.71 -21.06
C GLY A 308 -10.73 7.33 -21.67
N SER A 309 -11.37 6.30 -21.15
CA SER A 309 -11.49 5.02 -21.78
C SER A 309 -12.66 5.01 -22.77
N TYR A 310 -12.52 4.31 -23.86
CA TYR A 310 -13.51 4.19 -24.92
C TYR A 310 -14.77 3.46 -24.43
N ASN A 311 -15.94 4.10 -24.54
CA ASN A 311 -17.20 3.41 -24.26
C ASN A 311 -17.77 2.76 -25.55
N PRO A 312 -17.63 1.45 -25.76
CA PRO A 312 -18.09 0.77 -26.97
C PRO A 312 -19.60 0.76 -27.15
N ARG A 313 -20.37 1.22 -26.14
CA ARG A 313 -21.83 1.27 -26.20
C ARG A 313 -22.37 2.50 -26.94
N LEU A 314 -21.58 3.58 -27.04
CA LEU A 314 -21.97 4.81 -27.72
C LEU A 314 -21.56 4.86 -29.20
N PHE A 315 -20.51 4.13 -29.56
CA PHE A 315 -20.00 4.09 -30.93
C PHE A 315 -19.83 2.63 -31.34
N GLY A 316 -20.56 2.22 -32.37
CA GLY A 316 -20.36 0.87 -32.96
C GLY A 316 -18.95 0.68 -33.49
N PRO A 317 -18.47 -0.58 -33.61
CA PRO A 317 -17.09 -0.86 -34.07
C PRO A 317 -16.78 -0.34 -35.47
N GLN A 318 -17.79 0.04 -36.24
CA GLN A 318 -17.66 0.53 -37.62
C GLN A 318 -17.54 2.06 -37.74
N ASP A 319 -17.77 2.80 -36.66
CA ASP A 319 -17.77 4.27 -36.68
C ASP A 319 -16.40 4.86 -36.25
N LEU A 320 -15.44 4.01 -35.93
CA LEU A 320 -14.10 4.44 -35.58
C LEU A 320 -13.22 4.50 -36.82
N PRO A 321 -12.52 5.62 -37.08
CA PRO A 321 -11.41 5.59 -38.01
C PRO A 321 -10.39 4.58 -37.50
N ALA A 322 -9.85 3.74 -38.38
CA ALA A 322 -8.93 2.65 -38.09
C ALA A 322 -7.58 3.18 -37.53
N TYR A 323 -7.61 3.78 -36.35
CA TYR A 323 -6.42 4.09 -35.55
C TYR A 323 -6.32 3.02 -34.47
N ARG A 324 -5.55 1.99 -34.76
CA ARG A 324 -5.02 1.11 -33.72
C ARG A 324 -3.83 1.82 -33.09
N PRO A 325 -3.87 2.23 -31.81
CA PRO A 325 -2.62 2.45 -31.10
C PRO A 325 -1.99 1.05 -30.95
N GLU A 326 -0.86 0.83 -31.58
CA GLU A 326 0.04 -0.28 -31.23
C GLU A 326 0.61 -0.01 -29.82
N TYR A 327 -0.21 -0.24 -28.82
CA TYR A 327 0.23 -0.56 -27.47
C TYR A 327 -0.59 -1.76 -27.02
N SER A 328 -0.22 -2.92 -27.55
CA SER A 328 -0.44 -4.17 -26.84
C SER A 328 0.41 -4.10 -25.58
N VAL A 329 -0.20 -3.80 -24.44
CA VAL A 329 0.38 -4.17 -23.15
C VAL A 329 0.37 -5.69 -23.15
N GLY A 330 1.49 -6.27 -23.59
CA GLY A 330 1.73 -7.70 -23.50
C GLY A 330 1.81 -8.05 -22.02
N PHE A 331 0.84 -8.79 -21.55
CA PHE A 331 1.02 -9.63 -20.39
C PHE A 331 2.18 -10.58 -20.71
N PHE A 332 3.34 -10.33 -20.12
CA PHE A 332 4.43 -11.30 -20.13
C PHE A 332 4.14 -12.36 -19.05
N TYR A 333 3.41 -13.38 -19.46
CA TYR A 333 3.66 -14.72 -18.96
C TYR A 333 4.95 -15.21 -19.66
N GLY A 334 5.85 -15.70 -18.84
CA GLY A 334 7.21 -15.98 -19.20
C GLY A 334 7.39 -16.97 -20.34
N GLY A 335 8.49 -16.81 -21.01
CA GLY A 335 9.09 -17.83 -21.87
C GLY A 335 9.65 -17.26 -23.16
N GLY A 336 10.95 -17.10 -23.23
CA GLY A 336 11.67 -17.06 -24.49
C GLY A 336 12.43 -15.76 -24.76
N GLY A 337 13.73 -15.84 -24.72
CA GLY A 337 14.69 -14.76 -24.90
C GLY A 337 14.49 -13.97 -26.18
N GLY A 338 14.41 -12.67 -26.03
CA GLY A 338 14.59 -11.67 -27.05
C GLY A 338 15.53 -10.62 -26.50
N GLY A 339 16.70 -10.49 -27.08
CA GLY A 339 17.71 -9.53 -26.69
C GLY A 339 17.19 -8.11 -26.83
N CYS A 340 17.44 -7.30 -25.80
CA CYS A 340 17.23 -5.86 -25.83
C CYS A 340 18.20 -5.22 -26.83
N GLY A 341 17.69 -4.36 -27.72
CA GLY A 341 18.52 -3.51 -28.56
C GLY A 341 19.24 -2.43 -27.74
N GLU A 342 20.37 -1.97 -28.22
CA GLU A 342 21.35 -1.13 -27.50
C GLU A 342 20.89 0.29 -27.11
N ASP A 343 19.63 0.71 -27.33
CA ASP A 343 19.18 2.11 -27.10
C ASP A 343 17.93 2.29 -26.22
N ASP A 344 17.32 1.22 -25.69
CA ASP A 344 16.18 1.34 -24.76
C ASP A 344 16.64 0.97 -23.35
N GLY A 345 16.63 1.96 -22.45
CA GLY A 345 16.97 1.80 -21.05
C GLY A 345 16.05 0.82 -20.32
N CYS A 346 16.32 -0.46 -20.52
CA CYS A 346 15.80 -1.51 -19.66
C CYS A 346 16.36 -1.26 -18.25
N GLY A 347 15.47 -0.91 -17.32
CA GLY A 347 15.84 -0.74 -15.91
C GLY A 347 16.48 -2.03 -15.41
N GLU A 348 17.81 -2.00 -15.33
CA GLU A 348 18.63 -3.08 -14.78
C GLU A 348 18.18 -3.34 -13.34
N ILE A 349 17.63 -4.51 -13.06
CA ILE A 349 17.46 -4.98 -11.68
C ILE A 349 18.87 -5.25 -11.17
N VAL A 350 19.48 -4.23 -10.59
CA VAL A 350 20.76 -4.37 -9.92
C VAL A 350 20.53 -5.19 -8.65
N VAL A 351 20.72 -6.48 -8.73
CA VAL A 351 20.92 -7.33 -7.55
C VAL A 351 22.27 -6.93 -6.95
N THR A 352 22.27 -5.93 -6.10
CA THR A 352 23.45 -5.59 -5.30
C THR A 352 23.68 -6.74 -4.32
N GLY A 353 24.79 -7.43 -4.53
CA GLY A 353 25.17 -8.63 -3.81
C GLY A 353 25.00 -8.59 -2.30
N SER A 354 24.50 -9.68 -1.82
CA SER A 354 24.43 -10.26 -0.48
C SER A 354 24.94 -9.40 0.69
N ARG A 355 24.12 -8.46 1.15
CA ARG A 355 24.12 -8.03 2.55
C ARG A 355 22.68 -8.16 3.05
N ILE A 356 22.48 -9.16 3.91
CA ILE A 356 21.21 -9.44 4.59
C ILE A 356 20.88 -8.26 5.52
N ALA A 357 19.63 -7.80 5.52
CA ALA A 357 19.19 -6.71 6.39
C ALA A 357 19.26 -7.16 7.87
N PRO A 358 20.09 -6.55 8.72
CA PRO A 358 20.15 -6.91 10.13
C PRO A 358 18.85 -6.55 10.83
N ARG A 359 18.42 -7.42 11.75
CA ARG A 359 17.24 -7.26 12.59
C ARG A 359 17.58 -6.59 13.91
N GLU A 360 16.69 -5.71 14.37
CA GLU A 360 16.68 -5.14 15.71
C GLU A 360 15.28 -5.34 16.34
N ASP A 361 15.26 -5.72 17.63
CA ASP A 361 14.00 -5.87 18.38
C ASP A 361 13.65 -4.55 19.07
N ILE A 362 12.41 -4.06 18.84
CA ILE A 362 11.88 -2.85 19.46
C ILE A 362 10.56 -3.23 20.15
N GLY A 363 10.64 -3.75 21.37
CA GLY A 363 9.48 -4.29 22.06
C GLY A 363 8.87 -5.46 21.26
N ASP A 364 7.58 -5.37 20.96
CA ASP A 364 6.87 -6.38 20.15
C ASP A 364 7.09 -6.23 18.64
N TYR A 365 7.78 -5.16 18.22
CA TYR A 365 8.08 -4.89 16.83
C TYR A 365 9.45 -5.43 16.42
N LYS A 366 9.56 -5.87 15.17
CA LYS A 366 10.82 -6.28 14.55
C LYS A 366 11.18 -5.27 13.47
N LEU A 367 12.33 -4.64 13.62
CA LEU A 367 12.89 -3.68 12.68
C LEU A 367 13.93 -4.39 11.81
N TYR A 368 13.74 -4.37 10.51
CA TYR A 368 14.71 -4.84 9.52
C TYR A 368 15.33 -3.63 8.83
N ARG A 369 16.62 -3.38 9.09
CA ARG A 369 17.35 -2.27 8.46
C ARG A 369 17.94 -2.70 7.14
N VAL A 370 17.76 -1.89 6.11
CA VAL A 370 18.49 -2.07 4.85
C VAL A 370 19.97 -1.71 5.10
N PRO A 371 20.92 -2.62 4.78
CA PRO A 371 22.32 -2.46 5.20
C PRO A 371 23.05 -1.25 4.62
N GLN A 372 22.56 -0.71 3.52
CA GLN A 372 23.15 0.44 2.83
C GLN A 372 22.08 1.43 2.44
N PRO A 373 22.41 2.74 2.44
CA PRO A 373 21.52 3.75 1.91
C PRO A 373 21.07 3.38 0.50
N THR A 374 19.78 3.41 0.28
CA THR A 374 19.19 2.98 -0.99
C THR A 374 18.17 4.01 -1.50
N THR A 375 17.98 4.05 -2.81
CA THR A 375 16.96 4.92 -3.40
C THR A 375 15.64 4.19 -3.46
N LEU A 376 14.58 4.81 -2.91
CA LEU A 376 13.20 4.44 -3.14
C LEU A 376 12.63 5.41 -4.17
N GLY A 377 12.40 4.92 -5.38
CA GLY A 377 11.90 5.73 -6.50
C GLY A 377 10.44 6.13 -6.30
N ALA A 378 10.01 7.19 -6.97
CA ALA A 378 8.62 7.52 -7.11
C ALA A 378 7.88 6.38 -7.82
N GLN A 379 6.68 6.03 -7.35
CA GLN A 379 5.81 5.01 -7.96
C GLN A 379 6.58 3.73 -8.32
N SER A 380 7.34 3.20 -7.36
CA SER A 380 8.26 2.08 -7.62
C SER A 380 8.18 1.00 -6.55
N ARG A 381 8.66 -0.18 -6.92
CA ARG A 381 8.91 -1.30 -6.01
C ARG A 381 10.38 -1.64 -5.99
N LYS A 382 10.84 -2.10 -4.84
CA LYS A 382 12.22 -2.55 -4.66
C LYS A 382 12.25 -3.80 -3.81
N GLN A 383 13.06 -4.77 -4.21
CA GLN A 383 13.29 -5.99 -3.44
C GLN A 383 14.66 -5.97 -2.78
N ILE A 384 14.72 -6.35 -1.52
CA ILE A 384 15.91 -6.33 -0.69
C ILE A 384 16.00 -7.68 0.03
N ALA A 385 17.10 -8.39 -0.14
CA ALA A 385 17.33 -9.67 0.56
C ALA A 385 17.39 -9.44 2.07
N PHE A 386 16.67 -10.26 2.86
CA PHE A 386 16.71 -10.16 4.32
C PHE A 386 16.93 -11.49 5.05
N LEU A 387 16.76 -12.61 4.36
CA LEU A 387 16.97 -13.94 4.91
C LEU A 387 17.63 -14.85 3.88
N GLU A 388 18.63 -15.62 4.33
CA GLU A 388 19.25 -16.70 3.57
C GLU A 388 19.64 -17.78 4.57
N LYS A 389 18.97 -18.93 4.54
CA LYS A 389 19.16 -20.05 5.46
C LYS A 389 19.16 -21.36 4.67
N PRO A 390 20.33 -21.91 4.38
CA PRO A 390 20.41 -23.22 3.75
C PRO A 390 20.20 -24.35 4.76
N GLY A 391 19.63 -25.45 4.30
CA GLY A 391 19.51 -26.70 5.06
C GLY A 391 18.65 -26.60 6.32
N VAL A 392 17.60 -25.79 6.28
CA VAL A 392 16.65 -25.73 7.40
C VAL A 392 15.88 -27.03 7.47
N ALA A 393 15.84 -27.66 8.66
CA ALA A 393 15.11 -28.92 8.86
C ALA A 393 13.62 -28.73 8.56
N ALA A 394 13.09 -29.60 7.74
CA ALA A 394 11.69 -29.62 7.32
C ALA A 394 11.14 -31.06 7.38
N GLN A 395 9.82 -31.17 7.39
CA GLN A 395 9.14 -32.45 7.37
C GLN A 395 7.82 -32.35 6.63
N MET A 396 7.59 -33.25 5.69
CA MET A 396 6.27 -33.43 5.08
C MET A 396 5.37 -34.20 6.06
N LEU A 397 4.13 -33.76 6.24
CA LEU A 397 3.13 -34.44 7.05
C LEU A 397 1.71 -34.06 6.69
N HIS A 398 0.76 -34.90 7.09
CA HIS A 398 -0.68 -34.62 6.96
C HIS A 398 -1.23 -34.07 8.28
N VAL A 399 -2.00 -32.98 8.24
CA VAL A 399 -2.53 -32.31 9.43
C VAL A 399 -4.04 -32.24 9.35
N PHE A 400 -4.72 -32.96 10.24
CA PHE A 400 -6.17 -32.94 10.37
C PHE A 400 -6.62 -32.18 11.62
N ALA A 401 -7.88 -31.73 11.66
CA ALA A 401 -8.42 -30.99 12.78
C ALA A 401 -9.83 -31.44 13.16
N VAL A 402 -10.03 -31.64 14.45
CA VAL A 402 -11.33 -31.76 15.10
C VAL A 402 -11.59 -30.46 15.85
N ARG A 403 -12.66 -29.75 15.50
CA ARG A 403 -13.11 -28.57 16.22
C ARG A 403 -14.56 -28.75 16.65
N GLY A 404 -14.78 -28.87 17.96
CA GLY A 404 -16.10 -29.21 18.47
C GLY A 404 -16.59 -30.54 17.91
N ASP A 405 -17.74 -30.55 17.26
CA ASP A 405 -18.35 -31.70 16.58
C ASP A 405 -17.93 -31.88 15.12
N ASN A 406 -17.17 -30.91 14.57
CA ASN A 406 -16.73 -30.93 13.19
C ASN A 406 -15.33 -31.57 13.06
N PHE A 407 -15.23 -32.58 12.23
CA PHE A 407 -13.99 -33.16 11.78
C PHE A 407 -13.71 -32.73 10.34
N ASN A 408 -12.59 -32.04 10.14
CA ASN A 408 -12.11 -31.77 8.80
C ASN A 408 -11.29 -32.97 8.33
N ASP A 409 -11.90 -33.81 7.51
CA ASP A 409 -11.34 -35.03 6.91
C ASP A 409 -10.51 -34.75 5.65
N TYR A 410 -10.57 -33.52 5.14
CA TYR A 410 -9.80 -33.07 4.01
C TYR A 410 -8.63 -32.19 4.48
N THR A 411 -7.43 -32.54 4.08
CA THR A 411 -6.26 -31.71 4.34
C THR A 411 -5.21 -31.86 3.24
N ASP A 412 -4.72 -30.74 2.81
CA ASP A 412 -3.51 -30.70 2.00
C ASP A 412 -2.30 -31.11 2.84
N PRO A 413 -1.33 -31.82 2.28
CA PRO A 413 -0.07 -32.06 2.95
C PRO A 413 0.63 -30.74 3.27
N VAL A 414 1.35 -30.70 4.39
CA VAL A 414 2.10 -29.53 4.80
C VAL A 414 3.59 -29.81 4.84
N LEU A 415 4.38 -28.83 4.40
CA LEU A 415 5.80 -28.79 4.69
C LEU A 415 6.00 -28.03 6.01
N ARG A 416 6.33 -28.75 7.07
CA ARG A 416 6.61 -28.17 8.39
C ARG A 416 8.06 -27.79 8.51
N ILE A 417 8.34 -26.52 8.78
CA ILE A 417 9.68 -25.99 9.01
C ILE A 417 9.89 -25.74 10.50
N ASP A 418 11.01 -26.21 11.03
CA ASP A 418 11.38 -26.05 12.44
C ASP A 418 12.04 -24.69 12.69
N ASN A 419 11.31 -23.81 13.36
CA ASN A 419 11.79 -22.47 13.75
C ASN A 419 12.13 -22.39 15.25
N ARG A 420 12.52 -23.48 15.89
CA ARG A 420 12.85 -23.48 17.32
C ARG A 420 14.09 -22.64 17.63
N LYS A 421 14.11 -22.10 18.85
CA LYS A 421 15.26 -21.38 19.40
C LYS A 421 16.52 -22.27 19.36
N GLY A 422 17.58 -21.78 18.69
CA GLY A 422 18.81 -22.52 18.51
C GLY A 422 18.79 -23.55 17.38
N GLY A 423 17.69 -23.69 16.65
CA GLY A 423 17.61 -24.44 15.41
C GLY A 423 18.25 -23.71 14.22
N PRO A 424 18.34 -24.34 13.04
CA PRO A 424 18.98 -23.76 11.86
C PRO A 424 18.31 -22.46 11.39
N LEU A 425 16.99 -22.33 11.48
CA LEU A 425 16.27 -21.11 11.11
C LEU A 425 16.36 -20.07 12.24
N ALA A 426 15.74 -20.32 13.39
CA ALA A 426 15.75 -19.48 14.60
C ALA A 426 15.54 -17.98 14.35
N GLU A 427 14.69 -17.63 13.37
CA GLU A 427 14.40 -16.24 12.96
C GLU A 427 12.88 -15.99 12.98
N PRO A 428 12.43 -14.77 13.35
CA PRO A 428 11.04 -14.41 13.12
C PRO A 428 10.81 -14.24 11.63
N MET A 429 9.68 -14.76 11.17
CA MET A 429 9.27 -14.63 9.78
C MET A 429 8.04 -13.74 9.70
N PRO A 430 8.18 -12.52 9.13
CA PRO A 430 7.03 -11.71 8.76
C PRO A 430 6.13 -12.45 7.78
N GLY A 431 4.82 -12.30 7.94
CA GLY A 431 3.85 -12.92 7.03
C GLY A 431 4.03 -12.46 5.59
N GLY A 432 3.88 -13.39 4.66
CA GLY A 432 4.09 -13.14 3.23
C GLY A 432 3.90 -14.38 2.38
N GLN A 433 4.10 -14.21 1.08
CA GLN A 433 3.97 -15.29 0.10
C GLN A 433 5.21 -16.18 0.07
N VAL A 434 5.00 -17.45 -0.21
CA VAL A 434 6.05 -18.48 -0.27
C VAL A 434 5.92 -19.23 -1.59
N ALA A 435 6.97 -19.22 -2.40
CA ALA A 435 7.10 -20.09 -3.57
C ALA A 435 8.05 -21.24 -3.21
N LEU A 436 7.59 -22.48 -3.36
CA LEU A 436 8.34 -23.68 -3.07
C LEU A 436 8.77 -24.36 -4.36
N PHE A 437 10.04 -24.64 -4.46
CA PHE A 437 10.64 -25.35 -5.58
C PHE A 437 11.22 -26.68 -5.11
N GLN A 438 11.26 -27.65 -6.01
CA GLN A 438 11.99 -28.90 -5.84
C GLN A 438 12.75 -29.22 -7.12
N ARG A 439 13.98 -29.74 -6.98
CA ARG A 439 14.71 -30.21 -8.16
C ARG A 439 14.22 -31.57 -8.60
N ARG A 440 13.71 -31.65 -9.83
CA ARG A 440 13.36 -32.91 -10.48
C ARG A 440 14.12 -33.02 -11.80
N LEU A 441 14.78 -34.13 -12.02
CA LEU A 441 15.63 -34.36 -13.21
C LEU A 441 16.74 -33.31 -13.40
N GLY A 442 17.19 -32.67 -12.31
CA GLY A 442 18.22 -31.63 -12.34
C GLY A 442 17.70 -30.19 -12.53
N GLU A 443 16.42 -30.01 -12.86
CA GLU A 443 15.79 -28.70 -13.06
C GLU A 443 14.93 -28.29 -11.85
N PRO A 444 14.93 -26.99 -11.46
CA PRO A 444 14.02 -26.50 -10.43
C PRO A 444 12.59 -26.46 -10.97
N MET A 445 11.65 -27.06 -10.28
CA MET A 445 10.23 -27.05 -10.60
C MET A 445 9.48 -26.39 -9.47
N LEU A 446 8.54 -25.48 -9.78
CA LEU A 446 7.61 -24.94 -8.80
C LEU A 446 6.66 -26.05 -8.37
N VAL A 447 6.62 -26.34 -7.08
CA VAL A 447 5.74 -27.37 -6.52
C VAL A 447 4.57 -26.77 -5.75
N ALA A 448 4.72 -25.57 -5.19
CA ALA A 448 3.63 -24.88 -4.51
C ALA A 448 3.85 -23.36 -4.48
N GLU A 449 2.75 -22.61 -4.52
CA GLU A 449 2.66 -21.25 -4.02
C GLU A 449 1.72 -21.25 -2.82
N THR A 450 2.20 -20.74 -1.70
CA THR A 450 1.48 -20.70 -0.44
C THR A 450 1.81 -19.42 0.31
N ASN A 451 1.39 -19.31 1.56
CA ASN A 451 1.69 -18.15 2.38
C ASN A 451 2.08 -18.56 3.82
N VAL A 452 2.75 -17.66 4.48
CA VAL A 452 3.07 -17.77 5.91
C VAL A 452 2.52 -16.54 6.64
N LYS A 453 1.89 -16.78 7.80
CA LYS A 453 1.52 -15.70 8.73
C LYS A 453 2.73 -15.26 9.55
N ASP A 454 2.63 -14.09 10.21
CA ASP A 454 3.69 -13.64 11.13
C ASP A 454 4.04 -14.75 12.13
N LYS A 455 5.31 -15.16 12.16
CA LYS A 455 5.83 -16.23 13.03
C LYS A 455 6.96 -15.70 13.90
N ALA A 456 6.85 -15.95 15.20
CA ALA A 456 7.94 -15.71 16.14
C ALA A 456 8.92 -16.88 16.17
N VAL A 457 10.13 -16.62 16.70
CA VAL A 457 11.09 -17.68 16.98
C VAL A 457 10.52 -18.65 18.01
N GLY A 458 10.45 -19.92 17.70
CA GLY A 458 9.88 -20.97 18.53
C GLY A 458 8.54 -21.51 18.03
N GLU A 459 7.89 -20.81 17.11
CA GLU A 459 6.66 -21.26 16.46
C GLU A 459 6.99 -22.16 15.27
N LEU A 460 6.18 -23.19 15.05
CA LEU A 460 6.27 -24.04 13.86
C LEU A 460 5.69 -23.29 12.65
N ILE A 461 6.29 -23.53 11.51
CA ILE A 461 5.85 -22.97 10.24
C ILE A 461 5.32 -24.12 9.40
N ASP A 462 4.01 -24.16 9.20
CA ASP A 462 3.34 -25.13 8.35
C ASP A 462 2.99 -24.44 7.03
N LEU A 463 3.61 -24.86 5.94
CA LEU A 463 3.36 -24.38 4.58
C LEU A 463 2.46 -25.39 3.87
N GLN A 464 1.24 -24.98 3.54
CA GLN A 464 0.31 -25.83 2.80
C GLN A 464 0.84 -26.07 1.38
N LEU A 465 0.76 -27.31 0.95
CA LEU A 465 1.07 -27.71 -0.42
C LEU A 465 -0.26 -28.03 -1.12
N PRO A 466 -0.37 -27.76 -2.43
CA PRO A 466 -1.59 -28.11 -3.16
C PRO A 466 -1.81 -29.62 -3.06
N ASP A 467 -3.08 -29.98 -2.95
CA ASP A 467 -3.50 -31.37 -2.99
C ASP A 467 -2.96 -32.02 -4.27
N GLN A 468 -2.33 -33.17 -4.10
CA GLN A 468 -2.03 -34.05 -5.23
C GLN A 468 -3.20 -35.01 -5.29
N ASP A 469 -3.89 -35.07 -6.41
CA ASP A 469 -5.07 -35.93 -6.66
C ASP A 469 -4.87 -37.41 -6.27
N ASP A 470 -3.66 -37.80 -5.86
CA ASP A 470 -3.24 -39.10 -5.38
C ASP A 470 -2.67 -39.00 -3.95
N SER A 471 -3.41 -38.39 -2.99
CA SER A 471 -3.02 -38.43 -1.58
C SER A 471 -3.02 -39.90 -1.10
N ASP A 472 -1.86 -40.37 -0.67
CA ASP A 472 -1.72 -41.74 -0.14
C ASP A 472 -2.39 -41.90 1.25
N VAL A 473 -2.84 -40.83 1.89
CA VAL A 473 -3.43 -40.85 3.23
C VAL A 473 -4.89 -40.40 3.15
N ASP A 474 -5.77 -41.25 3.65
CA ASP A 474 -7.21 -41.03 3.77
C ASP A 474 -7.67 -41.11 5.22
N THR A 475 -8.79 -40.45 5.52
CA THR A 475 -9.38 -40.48 6.86
C THR A 475 -10.89 -40.73 6.81
N ASP A 476 -11.37 -41.53 7.74
CA ASP A 476 -12.78 -41.80 7.93
C ASP A 476 -13.19 -41.62 9.39
N GLN A 477 -14.36 -41.07 9.63
CA GLN A 477 -14.93 -40.81 10.95
C GLN A 477 -16.21 -41.62 11.19
N ASP A 478 -16.15 -42.58 12.09
CA ASP A 478 -17.29 -43.39 12.51
C ASP A 478 -17.89 -42.89 13.83
N THR A 479 -19.21 -42.86 13.93
CA THR A 479 -19.89 -42.75 15.23
C THR A 479 -19.92 -44.07 15.94
N LEU A 480 -19.35 -44.13 17.14
CA LEU A 480 -19.30 -45.36 17.94
C LEU A 480 -20.48 -45.52 18.90
N ASP A 481 -20.87 -44.40 19.52
CA ASP A 481 -21.87 -44.36 20.57
C ASP A 481 -22.32 -42.91 20.82
N SER A 482 -23.54 -42.70 21.33
CA SER A 482 -24.06 -41.37 21.65
C SER A 482 -24.96 -41.41 22.87
N GLY A 483 -25.03 -40.31 23.61
CA GLY A 483 -25.95 -40.02 24.71
C GLY A 483 -26.72 -38.72 24.45
N ASP A 484 -27.41 -38.24 25.48
CA ASP A 484 -28.25 -37.05 25.36
C ASP A 484 -27.46 -35.75 25.02
N ASP A 485 -26.23 -35.65 25.57
CA ASP A 485 -25.37 -34.47 25.45
C ASP A 485 -23.96 -34.77 24.93
N TRP A 486 -23.73 -35.96 24.42
CA TRP A 486 -22.42 -36.37 23.93
C TRP A 486 -22.46 -37.39 22.81
N THR A 487 -21.44 -37.36 21.94
CA THR A 487 -21.20 -38.36 20.90
C THR A 487 -19.74 -38.80 20.93
N ARG A 488 -19.53 -40.08 20.75
CA ARG A 488 -18.19 -40.69 20.70
C ARG A 488 -17.89 -41.11 19.27
N TYR A 489 -16.77 -40.65 18.78
CA TYR A 489 -16.28 -40.89 17.43
C TYR A 489 -15.00 -41.70 17.41
N ARG A 490 -14.78 -42.38 16.30
CA ARG A 490 -13.50 -42.96 15.90
C ARG A 490 -13.05 -42.34 14.61
N ILE A 491 -11.81 -41.85 14.59
CA ILE A 491 -11.12 -41.51 13.35
C ILE A 491 -10.19 -42.66 13.00
N THR A 492 -10.30 -43.16 11.77
CA THR A 492 -9.39 -44.13 11.15
C THR A 492 -8.57 -43.37 10.11
N VAL A 493 -7.25 -43.44 10.22
CA VAL A 493 -6.31 -42.93 9.23
C VAL A 493 -5.72 -44.12 8.50
N GLU A 494 -5.85 -44.17 7.19
CA GLU A 494 -5.33 -45.20 6.30
C GLU A 494 -4.26 -44.63 5.38
N ASN A 495 -3.17 -45.33 5.23
CA ASN A 495 -2.09 -45.00 4.30
C ASN A 495 -2.05 -46.10 3.23
N PHE A 496 -2.30 -45.71 1.99
CA PHE A 496 -2.30 -46.57 0.81
C PHE A 496 -0.96 -46.50 0.03
N GLY A 497 -0.03 -45.64 0.52
CA GLY A 497 1.27 -45.42 -0.12
C GLY A 497 2.30 -46.49 0.24
N GLU A 498 3.41 -46.44 -0.48
CA GLU A 498 4.54 -47.36 -0.30
C GLU A 498 5.51 -46.93 0.82
N SER A 499 5.32 -45.75 1.41
CA SER A 499 6.13 -45.16 2.50
C SER A 499 5.34 -44.94 3.78
N ASP A 500 6.05 -44.87 4.90
CA ASP A 500 5.47 -44.49 6.18
C ASP A 500 5.13 -43.00 6.20
N GLU A 501 3.87 -42.63 6.51
CA GLU A 501 3.42 -41.25 6.50
C GLU A 501 3.21 -40.66 7.90
N PRO A 502 3.82 -39.52 8.24
CA PRO A 502 3.58 -38.81 9.50
C PRO A 502 2.26 -38.04 9.45
N VAL A 503 1.46 -38.22 10.49
CA VAL A 503 0.12 -37.61 10.61
C VAL A 503 -0.01 -36.94 11.96
N GLU A 504 -0.64 -35.74 11.97
CA GLU A 504 -1.07 -35.05 13.18
C GLU A 504 -2.57 -34.78 13.14
N ILE A 505 -3.28 -35.09 14.23
CA ILE A 505 -4.68 -34.68 14.42
C ILE A 505 -4.74 -33.74 15.63
N SER A 506 -5.24 -32.53 15.40
CA SER A 506 -5.49 -31.56 16.47
C SER A 506 -6.92 -31.64 16.97
N PHE A 507 -7.11 -31.53 18.28
CA PHE A 507 -8.41 -31.53 18.95
C PHE A 507 -8.60 -30.19 19.65
N GLU A 508 -9.64 -29.47 19.24
CA GLU A 508 -10.00 -28.14 19.72
C GLU A 508 -11.43 -28.15 20.26
N ASN A 509 -11.64 -27.43 21.35
CA ASN A 509 -12.99 -27.08 21.78
C ASN A 509 -13.48 -25.88 20.98
N ASP A 510 -14.80 -25.74 20.87
CA ASP A 510 -15.41 -24.50 20.41
C ASP A 510 -16.38 -23.92 21.47
N LEU A 511 -17.25 -23.01 21.08
CA LEU A 511 -18.20 -22.36 21.99
C LEU A 511 -19.31 -23.31 22.47
N ASP A 512 -19.67 -24.28 21.65
CA ASP A 512 -20.82 -25.16 21.88
C ASP A 512 -20.39 -26.60 22.29
N TYR A 513 -19.14 -26.99 21.97
CA TYR A 513 -18.69 -28.35 22.19
C TYR A 513 -17.30 -28.45 22.86
N VAL A 514 -17.17 -29.45 23.72
CA VAL A 514 -15.90 -29.83 24.36
C VAL A 514 -15.49 -31.20 23.87
N VAL A 515 -14.25 -31.30 23.39
CA VAL A 515 -13.63 -32.56 23.01
C VAL A 515 -12.90 -33.12 24.21
N ASP A 516 -13.28 -34.33 24.64
CA ASP A 516 -12.66 -35.03 25.78
C ASP A 516 -12.48 -36.54 25.51
N LYS A 517 -12.03 -37.31 26.51
CA LYS A 517 -11.84 -38.77 26.48
C LYS A 517 -11.10 -39.27 25.23
N ILE A 518 -10.04 -38.58 24.84
CA ILE A 518 -9.18 -39.02 23.73
C ILE A 518 -8.45 -40.30 24.16
N SER A 519 -8.56 -41.36 23.34
CA SER A 519 -8.08 -42.70 23.66
C SER A 519 -6.56 -42.90 23.56
N ARG A 520 -5.85 -41.91 22.97
CA ARG A 520 -4.40 -41.96 22.79
C ARG A 520 -3.71 -40.81 23.54
N ALA A 521 -2.43 -40.99 23.80
CA ALA A 521 -1.62 -39.93 24.40
C ALA A 521 -1.51 -38.76 23.42
N THR A 522 -1.80 -37.55 23.91
CA THR A 522 -1.70 -36.30 23.17
C THR A 522 -0.70 -35.36 23.84
N ARG A 523 -0.07 -34.49 23.05
CA ARG A 523 0.69 -33.35 23.57
C ARG A 523 -0.14 -32.06 23.41
N VAL A 524 0.13 -31.10 24.27
CA VAL A 524 -0.50 -29.77 24.12
C VAL A 524 0.47 -28.86 23.36
N ARG A 525 -0.02 -28.20 22.31
CA ARG A 525 0.68 -27.20 21.54
C ARG A 525 -0.32 -26.10 21.15
N ASP A 526 0.00 -24.84 21.44
CA ASP A 526 -0.84 -23.67 21.15
C ASP A 526 -2.29 -23.80 21.67
N GLY A 527 -2.45 -24.41 22.87
CA GLY A 527 -3.76 -24.64 23.51
C GLY A 527 -4.54 -25.84 22.98
N LYS A 528 -4.08 -26.48 21.91
CA LYS A 528 -4.72 -27.67 21.29
C LYS A 528 -4.09 -28.97 21.77
N ARG A 529 -4.89 -30.01 21.85
CA ARG A 529 -4.38 -31.39 22.08
C ARG A 529 -4.06 -32.03 20.73
N ILE A 530 -2.84 -32.51 20.55
CA ILE A 530 -2.34 -33.03 19.28
C ILE A 530 -1.94 -34.50 19.46
N TRP A 531 -2.50 -35.37 18.65
CA TRP A 531 -2.06 -36.72 18.45
C TRP A 531 -1.16 -36.77 17.22
N SER A 532 0.10 -37.15 17.41
CA SER A 532 1.06 -37.36 16.33
C SER A 532 1.36 -38.84 16.21
N VAL A 533 1.31 -39.38 15.00
CA VAL A 533 1.50 -40.79 14.71
C VAL A 533 2.13 -40.96 13.33
N THR A 534 2.92 -42.01 13.17
CA THR A 534 3.36 -42.50 11.87
C THR A 534 2.44 -43.63 11.44
N VAL A 535 1.82 -43.51 10.30
CA VAL A 535 0.98 -44.55 9.68
C VAL A 535 1.85 -45.32 8.71
N PRO A 536 2.11 -46.63 8.96
CA PRO A 536 3.00 -47.41 8.11
C PRO A 536 2.41 -47.59 6.70
N ALA A 537 3.29 -47.86 5.73
CA ALA A 537 2.88 -48.19 4.36
C ALA A 537 1.82 -49.32 4.38
N ASP A 538 0.79 -49.20 3.53
CA ASP A 538 -0.38 -50.11 3.45
C ASP A 538 -1.04 -50.38 4.84
N GLY A 539 -0.98 -49.39 5.73
CA GLY A 539 -1.40 -49.57 7.13
C GLY A 539 -2.43 -48.55 7.60
N LYS A 540 -2.91 -48.78 8.83
CA LYS A 540 -3.87 -47.86 9.43
C LYS A 540 -3.62 -47.61 10.92
N ARG A 541 -4.12 -46.48 11.42
CA ARG A 541 -4.13 -46.06 12.81
C ARG A 541 -5.50 -45.51 13.19
N THR A 542 -5.90 -45.75 14.45
CA THR A 542 -7.20 -45.27 14.95
C THR A 542 -7.05 -44.50 16.25
N ILE A 543 -7.94 -43.52 16.43
CA ILE A 543 -8.09 -42.76 17.65
C ILE A 543 -9.57 -42.54 17.94
N ASP A 544 -9.99 -42.85 19.20
CA ASP A 544 -11.35 -42.55 19.65
C ASP A 544 -11.34 -41.28 20.49
N TYR A 545 -12.40 -40.48 20.38
CA TYR A 545 -12.60 -39.31 21.19
C TYR A 545 -14.10 -39.08 21.43
N ARG A 546 -14.43 -38.20 22.38
CA ARG A 546 -15.80 -37.83 22.68
C ARG A 546 -15.97 -36.35 22.55
N VAL A 547 -17.07 -35.93 21.90
CA VAL A 547 -17.57 -34.57 21.84
C VAL A 547 -18.73 -34.44 22.79
N ARG A 548 -18.76 -33.41 23.60
CA ARG A 548 -19.85 -33.13 24.55
C ARG A 548 -20.33 -31.70 24.34
N GLU A 549 -21.66 -31.56 24.23
CA GLU A 549 -22.30 -30.26 24.13
C GLU A 549 -22.18 -29.47 25.45
N VAL A 550 -21.89 -28.18 25.36
CA VAL A 550 -21.82 -27.29 26.52
C VAL A 550 -23.19 -26.68 26.73
N ALA A 551 -23.85 -27.00 27.86
CA ALA A 551 -25.13 -26.40 28.20
C ALA A 551 -25.00 -24.87 28.25
N ARG A 552 -25.69 -24.16 27.37
CA ARG A 552 -25.78 -22.70 27.42
C ARG A 552 -26.59 -22.29 28.64
N ILE A 553 -25.94 -21.73 29.65
CA ILE A 553 -26.63 -21.12 30.78
C ILE A 553 -27.23 -19.80 30.25
N GLY A 554 -28.54 -19.81 29.93
CA GLY A 554 -29.26 -18.55 29.66
C GLY A 554 -30.09 -18.44 28.37
N ALA A 555 -30.35 -19.52 27.63
CA ALA A 555 -31.14 -19.42 26.39
C ALA A 555 -32.68 -19.53 26.58
N ASP A 556 -33.18 -19.69 27.83
CA ASP A 556 -34.59 -19.99 28.10
C ASP A 556 -35.49 -18.76 28.34
N ASN A 557 -35.13 -17.55 27.90
CA ASN A 557 -35.98 -16.36 28.11
C ASN A 557 -36.11 -15.43 26.90
N GLN A 558 -36.23 -15.97 25.69
CA GLN A 558 -36.46 -15.12 24.50
C GLN A 558 -37.72 -15.42 23.68
N ASP A 559 -38.60 -16.34 24.13
CA ASP A 559 -39.87 -16.65 23.40
C ASP A 559 -41.14 -16.03 24.00
N ASP A 560 -41.07 -15.09 24.93
CA ASP A 560 -42.22 -14.37 25.50
C ASP A 560 -42.18 -12.86 25.19
N TRP A 561 -42.14 -12.50 23.90
CA TRP A 561 -42.60 -11.19 23.46
C TRP A 561 -43.98 -11.34 22.81
N GLU A 562 -45.05 -11.40 23.67
CA GLU A 562 -46.39 -11.09 23.20
C GLU A 562 -46.44 -9.64 22.69
N GLU A 563 -46.76 -9.46 21.41
CA GLU A 563 -47.10 -8.16 20.84
C GLU A 563 -48.29 -7.55 21.63
N PRO A 564 -48.17 -6.30 22.14
CA PRO A 564 -49.32 -5.63 22.73
C PRO A 564 -50.34 -5.32 21.59
N GLU A 565 -51.57 -5.84 21.72
CA GLU A 565 -52.70 -5.44 20.90
C GLU A 565 -52.91 -3.92 21.00
N GLU A 566 -52.85 -3.24 19.86
CA GLU A 566 -53.21 -1.82 19.75
C GLU A 566 -54.74 -1.64 19.97
N PRO A 567 -55.14 -0.55 20.69
CA PRO A 567 -56.55 -0.22 20.94
C PRO A 567 -57.29 0.40 19.77
#